data_125d2f91699935e96d73e28fc3352485
#
_entry.id   125d2f91699935e96d73e28fc3352485
#
_cell.length_a   1.000
_cell.length_b   1.000
_cell.length_c   1.000
_cell.angle_alpha   90.00
_cell.angle_beta   90.00
_cell.angle_gamma   90.00
#
_symmetry.space_group_name_H-M   'P 1'
#
loop_
_entity.id
_entity.type
_entity.pdbx_description
1 polymer ?
#
loop_
_entity_poly.entity_id
_entity_poly.type
_entity_poly.pdbx_seq_one_letter_code
_entity_poly.pdbx_strand_id
1 'polypeptide(L)'
;MTETTENTVNLPYRNPELPTEERIADLLGRMTLEEKVGQMMQLDARSGDLDDLIVNKHVGSILHTSPSDLPKAVETVNAKTRLGIPLVIGDDCIHGYSFWPGATIFLSLIH
;
A
#
# COMPACT_ATOMS: atom_id res chain seq x y z
N MET A 1 14.03 25.48 -3.87
CA MET A 1 13.46 24.80 -2.70
C MET A 1 13.71 23.30 -2.84
N THR A 2 14.85 22.87 -2.37
CA THR A 2 15.32 21.46 -2.46
C THR A 2 15.47 20.80 -1.09
N GLU A 3 14.64 21.19 -0.12
CA GLU A 3 14.79 20.73 1.27
C GLU A 3 13.94 19.50 1.65
N THR A 4 13.20 18.89 0.71
CA THR A 4 12.20 17.89 1.08
C THR A 4 12.64 16.44 0.90
N THR A 5 13.71 16.16 0.17
CA THR A 5 14.09 14.79 -0.20
C THR A 5 15.14 14.15 0.72
N GLU A 6 16.03 14.92 1.33
CA GLU A 6 17.08 14.39 2.20
C GLU A 6 16.62 14.09 3.63
N ASN A 7 15.53 14.74 4.08
CA ASN A 7 15.06 14.61 5.46
C ASN A 7 14.14 13.41 5.71
N THR A 8 13.63 12.77 4.67
CA THR A 8 12.70 11.64 4.81
C THR A 8 13.39 10.29 4.94
N VAL A 9 14.65 10.17 4.57
CA VAL A 9 15.39 8.89 4.61
C VAL A 9 15.77 8.49 6.03
N ASN A 10 15.94 9.46 6.93
CA ASN A 10 16.40 9.24 8.31
C ASN A 10 15.30 9.34 9.38
N LEU A 11 14.02 9.28 8.97
CA LEU A 11 12.93 9.33 9.94
C LEU A 11 12.86 8.05 10.78
N PRO A 12 12.56 8.15 12.10
CA PRO A 12 12.54 6.97 12.97
C PRO A 12 11.68 5.82 12.46
N TYR A 13 10.50 6.08 11.91
CA TYR A 13 9.63 5.01 11.41
C TYR A 13 10.24 4.22 10.23
N ARG A 14 11.20 4.81 9.51
CA ARG A 14 11.92 4.17 8.39
C ARG A 14 13.18 3.43 8.82
N ASN A 15 13.62 3.63 10.03
CA ASN A 15 14.84 2.99 10.53
C ASN A 15 14.55 1.55 10.98
N PRO A 16 15.06 0.52 10.27
CA PRO A 16 14.80 -0.87 10.62
C PRO A 16 15.47 -1.32 11.92
N GLU A 17 16.46 -0.57 12.40
CA GLU A 17 17.19 -0.89 13.64
C GLU A 17 16.40 -0.51 14.91
N LEU A 18 15.39 0.35 14.79
CA LEU A 18 14.55 0.72 15.92
C LEU A 18 13.48 -0.34 16.21
N PRO A 19 13.08 -0.49 17.49
CA PRO A 19 11.97 -1.37 17.87
C PRO A 19 10.67 -1.01 17.11
N THR A 20 9.89 -2.01 16.74
CA THR A 20 8.66 -1.83 15.97
C THR A 20 7.70 -0.84 16.63
N GLU A 21 7.55 -0.91 17.96
CA GLU A 21 6.65 -0.02 18.69
C GLU A 21 7.06 1.46 18.58
N GLU A 22 8.35 1.74 18.62
CA GLU A 22 8.86 3.11 18.43
C GLU A 22 8.61 3.61 17.00
N ARG A 23 8.80 2.75 16.01
CA ARG A 23 8.54 3.07 14.61
C ARG A 23 7.06 3.35 14.36
N ILE A 24 6.18 2.54 14.95
CA ILE A 24 4.72 2.73 14.86
C ILE A 24 4.32 4.05 15.52
N ALA A 25 4.81 4.33 16.73
CA ALA A 25 4.48 5.56 17.45
C ALA A 25 4.91 6.81 16.67
N ASP A 26 6.11 6.79 16.10
CA ASP A 26 6.61 7.90 15.27
C ASP A 26 5.75 8.09 14.02
N LEU A 27 5.43 7.01 13.29
CA LEU A 27 4.61 7.07 12.09
C LEU A 27 3.21 7.62 12.38
N LEU A 28 2.54 7.08 13.41
CA LEU A 28 1.21 7.53 13.82
C LEU A 28 1.17 9.01 14.22
N GLY A 29 2.24 9.49 14.86
CA GLY A 29 2.36 10.90 15.22
C GLY A 29 2.49 11.84 14.00
N ARG A 30 2.96 11.33 12.88
CA ARG A 30 3.12 12.09 11.61
C ARG A 30 1.91 12.06 10.70
N MET A 31 1.04 11.06 10.86
CA MET A 31 -0.12 10.84 9.99
C MET A 31 -1.23 11.85 10.30
N THR A 32 -1.84 12.38 9.25
CA THR A 32 -3.10 13.14 9.35
C THR A 32 -4.27 12.21 9.65
N LEU A 33 -5.42 12.78 10.01
CA LEU A 33 -6.63 11.99 10.23
C LEU A 33 -7.07 11.27 8.96
N GLU A 34 -7.00 11.94 7.82
CA GLU A 34 -7.35 11.39 6.51
C GLU A 34 -6.45 10.20 6.15
N GLU A 35 -5.14 10.32 6.39
CA GLU A 35 -4.19 9.24 6.17
C GLU A 35 -4.46 8.04 7.09
N LYS A 36 -4.81 8.28 8.35
CA LYS A 36 -5.18 7.21 9.29
C LYS A 36 -6.45 6.48 8.86
N VAL A 37 -7.48 7.21 8.46
CA VAL A 37 -8.73 6.62 7.95
C VAL A 37 -8.46 5.84 6.66
N GLY A 38 -7.69 6.42 5.74
CA GLY A 38 -7.32 5.77 4.49
C GLY A 38 -6.61 4.42 4.70
N GLN A 39 -5.71 4.34 5.69
CA GLN A 39 -5.01 3.09 6.01
C GLN A 39 -5.94 1.94 6.44
N MET A 40 -7.12 2.25 6.94
CA MET A 40 -8.13 1.24 7.32
C MET A 40 -9.01 0.79 6.15
N MET A 41 -8.88 1.42 4.97
CA MET A 41 -9.68 1.10 3.80
C MET A 41 -8.97 0.11 2.89
N GLN A 42 -9.73 -0.84 2.36
CA GLN A 42 -9.36 -1.67 1.22
C GLN A 42 -10.32 -1.35 0.07
N LEU A 43 -9.80 -0.93 -1.07
CA LEU A 43 -10.58 -0.60 -2.25
C LEU A 43 -10.16 -1.45 -3.44
N ASP A 44 -11.12 -1.70 -4.35
CA ASP A 44 -10.87 -2.45 -5.57
C ASP A 44 -10.03 -1.60 -6.54
N ALA A 45 -8.88 -2.10 -6.95
CA ALA A 45 -7.98 -1.40 -7.87
C ALA A 45 -8.60 -1.13 -9.25
N ARG A 46 -9.67 -1.86 -9.61
CA ARG A 46 -10.41 -1.69 -10.87
C ARG A 46 -11.46 -0.59 -10.78
N SER A 47 -11.77 -0.07 -9.59
CA SER A 47 -12.89 0.86 -9.37
C SER A 47 -12.58 2.31 -9.74
N GLY A 48 -11.37 2.62 -10.14
CA GLY A 48 -10.96 3.98 -10.46
C GLY A 48 -9.51 4.11 -10.87
N ASP A 49 -9.02 5.35 -10.86
CA ASP A 49 -7.62 5.62 -11.09
C ASP A 49 -6.78 5.21 -9.88
N LEU A 50 -5.74 4.40 -10.12
CA LEU A 50 -4.86 3.90 -9.09
C LEU A 50 -4.16 5.03 -8.30
N ASP A 51 -3.75 6.08 -9.00
CA ASP A 51 -3.14 7.25 -8.37
C ASP A 51 -4.14 7.96 -7.44
N ASP A 52 -5.41 8.09 -7.82
CA ASP A 52 -6.44 8.67 -6.97
C ASP A 52 -6.66 7.86 -5.69
N LEU A 53 -6.71 6.54 -5.81
CA LEU A 53 -6.87 5.64 -4.66
C LEU A 53 -5.71 5.79 -3.67
N ILE A 54 -4.48 5.86 -4.17
CA ILE A 54 -3.28 5.88 -3.36
C ILE A 54 -3.00 7.28 -2.80
N VAL A 55 -3.01 8.30 -3.66
CA VAL A 55 -2.57 9.65 -3.29
C VAL A 55 -3.65 10.46 -2.60
N ASN A 56 -4.88 10.41 -3.11
CA ASN A 56 -5.98 11.23 -2.59
C ASN A 56 -6.80 10.53 -1.51
N LYS A 57 -7.05 9.24 -1.66
CA LYS A 57 -7.82 8.47 -0.67
C LYS A 57 -6.95 7.79 0.38
N HIS A 58 -5.64 7.80 0.22
CA HIS A 58 -4.67 7.26 1.18
C HIS A 58 -4.90 5.80 1.57
N VAL A 59 -5.42 4.97 0.66
CA VAL A 59 -5.78 3.58 0.97
C VAL A 59 -4.60 2.78 1.49
N GLY A 60 -4.85 1.94 2.49
CA GLY A 60 -3.84 1.03 3.05
C GLY A 60 -3.77 -0.31 2.31
N SER A 61 -4.84 -0.66 1.60
CA SER A 61 -4.93 -1.92 0.87
C SER A 61 -5.67 -1.76 -0.44
N ILE A 62 -5.25 -2.50 -1.45
CA ILE A 62 -5.94 -2.60 -2.74
C ILE A 62 -6.25 -4.05 -3.07
N LEU A 63 -7.43 -4.28 -3.66
CA LEU A 63 -7.93 -5.59 -4.04
C LEU A 63 -7.91 -5.73 -5.56
N HIS A 64 -7.65 -6.91 -6.09
CA HIS A 64 -7.68 -7.23 -7.53
C HIS A 64 -6.73 -6.37 -8.37
N THR A 65 -5.51 -6.21 -7.92
CA THR A 65 -4.47 -5.49 -8.68
C THR A 65 -3.87 -6.41 -9.73
N SER A 66 -3.89 -5.97 -11.00
CA SER A 66 -3.27 -6.73 -12.07
C SER A 66 -1.75 -6.82 -11.93
N PRO A 67 -1.10 -7.89 -12.47
CA PRO A 67 0.35 -7.98 -12.47
C PRO A 67 1.06 -6.81 -13.15
N SER A 68 0.41 -6.16 -14.13
CA SER A 68 0.95 -4.98 -14.80
C SER A 68 0.77 -3.69 -13.99
N ASP A 69 -0.23 -3.62 -13.11
CA ASP A 69 -0.50 -2.43 -12.30
C ASP A 69 0.21 -2.46 -10.95
N LEU A 70 0.62 -3.62 -10.48
CA LEU A 70 1.33 -3.75 -9.21
C LEU A 70 2.63 -2.93 -9.15
N PRO A 71 3.54 -2.97 -10.15
CA PRO A 71 4.73 -2.11 -10.15
C PRO A 71 4.38 -0.62 -10.14
N LYS A 72 3.31 -0.21 -10.85
CA LYS A 72 2.84 1.17 -10.87
C LYS A 72 2.34 1.62 -9.49
N ALA A 73 1.60 0.75 -8.80
CA ALA A 73 1.13 1.03 -7.43
C ALA A 73 2.30 1.27 -6.48
N VAL A 74 3.33 0.41 -6.53
CA VAL A 74 4.54 0.55 -5.71
C VAL A 74 5.28 1.85 -6.04
N GLU A 75 5.43 2.17 -7.32
CA GLU A 75 6.05 3.42 -7.77
C GLU A 75 5.28 4.64 -7.29
N THR A 76 3.94 4.63 -7.40
CA THR A 76 3.09 5.73 -6.93
C THR A 76 3.25 5.94 -5.42
N VAL A 77 3.26 4.88 -4.62
CA VAL A 77 3.50 4.98 -3.17
C VAL A 77 4.84 5.67 -2.89
N ASN A 78 5.90 5.22 -3.54
CA ASN A 78 7.24 5.72 -3.27
C ASN A 78 7.48 7.14 -3.78
N ALA A 79 6.92 7.49 -4.94
CA ALA A 79 7.19 8.76 -5.61
C ALA A 79 6.17 9.87 -5.28
N LYS A 80 4.92 9.51 -5.00
CA LYS A 80 3.82 10.48 -4.93
C LYS A 80 3.15 10.58 -3.56
N THR A 81 3.44 9.69 -2.61
CA THR A 81 2.88 9.80 -1.26
C THR A 81 3.87 10.41 -0.29
N ARG A 82 3.34 11.13 0.70
CA ARG A 82 4.16 11.85 1.69
C ARG A 82 4.92 10.93 2.64
N LEU A 83 4.30 9.84 3.07
CA LEU A 83 4.87 8.94 4.07
C LEU A 83 5.46 7.65 3.48
N GLY A 84 5.12 7.31 2.24
CA GLY A 84 5.64 6.11 1.57
C GLY A 84 5.26 4.81 2.28
N ILE A 85 4.05 4.74 2.86
CA ILE A 85 3.58 3.53 3.53
C ILE A 85 3.24 2.46 2.48
N PRO A 86 3.85 1.27 2.53
CA PRO A 86 3.56 0.22 1.55
C PRO A 86 2.09 -0.22 1.59
N LEU A 87 1.57 -0.59 0.42
CA LEU A 87 0.22 -1.13 0.30
C LEU A 87 0.17 -2.62 0.68
N VAL A 88 -0.93 -3.02 1.31
CA VAL A 88 -1.31 -4.43 1.40
C VAL A 88 -2.08 -4.81 0.14
N ILE A 89 -1.62 -5.83 -0.54
CA ILE A 89 -2.23 -6.32 -1.78
C ILE A 89 -3.09 -7.53 -1.44
N GLY A 90 -4.39 -7.42 -1.69
CA GLY A 90 -5.36 -8.49 -1.47
C GLY A 90 -5.90 -9.05 -2.77
N ASP A 91 -6.39 -10.27 -2.74
CA ASP A 91 -7.14 -10.87 -3.84
C ASP A 91 -8.08 -11.96 -3.32
N ASP A 92 -9.14 -12.24 -4.10
CA ASP A 92 -10.05 -13.32 -3.85
C ASP A 92 -9.56 -14.61 -4.52
N CYS A 93 -9.41 -15.66 -3.71
CA CYS A 93 -8.96 -16.96 -4.17
C CYS A 93 -10.00 -18.05 -3.87
N ILE A 94 -11.26 -17.80 -4.22
CA ILE A 94 -12.40 -18.71 -3.95
C ILE A 94 -12.15 -20.10 -4.52
N HIS A 95 -11.62 -20.18 -5.74
CA HIS A 95 -11.28 -21.40 -6.45
C HIS A 95 -9.78 -21.44 -6.81
N GLY A 96 -8.92 -20.95 -5.92
CA GLY A 96 -7.54 -20.66 -6.20
C GLY A 96 -7.38 -19.27 -6.86
N TYR A 97 -6.14 -18.89 -7.12
CA TYR A 97 -5.82 -17.60 -7.75
C TYR A 97 -6.03 -17.68 -9.26
N SER A 98 -7.27 -17.49 -9.70
CA SER A 98 -7.70 -17.73 -11.09
C SER A 98 -7.99 -16.48 -11.92
N PHE A 99 -7.93 -15.29 -11.33
CA PHE A 99 -8.27 -14.05 -12.01
C PHE A 99 -7.23 -13.58 -13.03
N TRP A 100 -5.98 -14.00 -12.87
CA TRP A 100 -4.88 -13.51 -13.71
C TRP A 100 -4.22 -14.66 -14.48
N PRO A 101 -4.06 -14.51 -15.82
CA PRO A 101 -3.37 -15.50 -16.64
C PRO A 101 -1.94 -15.76 -16.15
N GLY A 102 -1.53 -17.02 -16.16
CA GLY A 102 -0.20 -17.43 -15.76
C GLY A 102 -0.02 -17.72 -14.26
N ALA A 103 -1.04 -17.45 -13.45
CA ALA A 103 -0.99 -17.84 -12.03
C ALA A 103 -1.17 -19.35 -11.87
N THR A 104 -0.47 -19.93 -10.89
CA THR A 104 -0.70 -21.32 -10.50
C THR A 104 -2.04 -21.43 -9.78
N ILE A 105 -2.89 -22.33 -10.24
CA ILE A 105 -4.18 -22.61 -9.61
C ILE A 105 -3.96 -23.55 -8.43
N PHE A 106 -4.27 -23.07 -7.23
CA PHE A 106 -4.27 -23.90 -6.02
C PHE A 106 -5.64 -24.52 -5.78
N LEU A 107 -5.69 -25.45 -4.84
CA LEU A 107 -6.94 -26.08 -4.43
C LEU A 107 -7.98 -25.04 -4.00
N SER A 108 -9.24 -25.30 -4.34
CA SER A 108 -10.36 -24.46 -3.94
C SER A 108 -10.50 -24.43 -2.42
N LEU A 109 -10.83 -23.26 -1.88
CA LEU A 109 -11.14 -23.07 -0.46
C LEU A 109 -12.43 -23.80 -0.02
N ILE A 110 -13.18 -24.37 -0.96
CA ILE A 110 -14.45 -25.05 -0.72
C ILE A 110 -14.24 -26.57 -0.49
N HIS A 111 -13.04 -27.07 -0.64
CA HIS A 111 -12.73 -28.48 -0.42
C HIS A 111 -12.30 -28.76 1.00
#